data_ff74b292a88ed6963001a9a4c040d30d
#
_entry.id   ff74b292a88ed6963001a9a4c040d30d
#
_cell.length_a   1.000
_cell.length_b   1.000
_cell.length_c   1.000
_cell.angle_alpha   90.00
_cell.angle_beta   90.00
_cell.angle_gamma   90.00
#
_symmetry.space_group_name_H-M   'P 1'
#
loop_
_entity.id
_entity.type
_entity.pdbx_description
1 polymer ?
#
loop_
_entity_poly.entity_id
_entity_poly.type
_entity_poly.pdbx_seq_one_letter_code
_entity_poly.pdbx_strand_id
1 'polypeptide(L)'
;MKISEIRQVIGEQLQGAVNDDLDIRYLLTDSRQLDEKHADQTLFFAIKTDKNDGANYIPELKAKGVKAFVVGDALKALQDLAAYVRSQFNGTVIGITGSNGKTVVKEWLYQLLKDDYTIVRSPKSYNSQIGVPLSVWQLANAKPQIAIFEAGISKPGEMEKLERIIRPTIGVITYIGHEHDENFDSLDQKREEKMKLFAHTDTVIEDATHQNVRTCAAVMRALGYDEEIITERILHQTHETVMEVNLTALVDNVRYFRNLLKPKTKLTCMVKAFAYGAGSVEVSKALQQSGLVDYLA
;
A
#
# COMPACT_ATOMS: atom_id res chain seq x y z
N MET A 1 20.55 2.96 9.66
CA MET A 1 20.45 2.36 11.01
C MET A 1 21.57 1.35 11.21
N LYS A 2 22.27 1.42 12.33
CA LYS A 2 23.42 0.53 12.59
C LYS A 2 22.99 -0.91 12.87
N ILE A 3 23.83 -1.88 12.48
CA ILE A 3 23.61 -3.31 12.79
C ILE A 3 23.50 -3.54 14.30
N SER A 4 24.28 -2.83 15.12
CA SER A 4 24.19 -2.93 16.59
C SER A 4 22.78 -2.58 17.12
N GLU A 5 22.14 -1.56 16.57
CA GLU A 5 20.74 -1.20 16.93
C GLU A 5 19.75 -2.23 16.43
N ILE A 6 19.92 -2.73 15.20
CA ILE A 6 19.08 -3.79 14.61
C ILE A 6 19.17 -5.04 15.48
N ARG A 7 20.37 -5.43 15.90
CA ARG A 7 20.61 -6.60 16.79
C ARG A 7 19.89 -6.48 18.13
N GLN A 8 19.78 -5.28 18.69
CA GLN A 8 19.02 -5.07 19.93
C GLN A 8 17.53 -5.33 19.76
N VAL A 9 16.99 -5.11 18.56
CA VAL A 9 15.57 -5.26 18.26
C VAL A 9 15.21 -6.71 17.90
N ILE A 10 16.00 -7.35 17.01
CA ILE A 10 15.64 -8.65 16.43
C ILE A 10 16.54 -9.81 16.91
N GLY A 11 17.54 -9.51 17.74
CA GLY A 11 18.34 -10.52 18.45
C GLY A 11 19.06 -11.52 17.55
N GLU A 12 18.95 -12.79 17.93
CA GLU A 12 19.63 -13.92 17.27
C GLU A 12 19.14 -14.23 15.86
N GLN A 13 18.03 -13.66 15.44
CA GLN A 13 17.53 -13.82 14.06
C GLN A 13 18.45 -13.13 13.04
N LEU A 14 19.24 -12.15 13.48
CA LEU A 14 20.24 -11.47 12.64
C LEU A 14 21.48 -12.33 12.47
N GLN A 15 21.79 -12.69 11.23
CA GLN A 15 22.97 -13.48 10.86
C GLN A 15 23.86 -12.75 9.83
N GLY A 16 25.13 -13.15 9.77
CA GLY A 16 26.09 -12.72 8.75
C GLY A 16 26.74 -11.38 9.01
N ALA A 17 26.14 -10.47 9.74
CA ALA A 17 26.71 -9.15 10.02
C ALA A 17 27.82 -9.25 11.08
N VAL A 18 29.06 -9.23 10.63
CA VAL A 18 30.26 -9.30 11.49
C VAL A 18 30.64 -7.93 12.04
N ASN A 19 30.25 -6.84 11.35
CA ASN A 19 30.56 -5.47 11.73
C ASN A 19 29.33 -4.76 12.30
N ASP A 20 29.33 -4.47 13.58
CA ASP A 20 28.25 -3.76 14.27
C ASP A 20 28.07 -2.30 13.81
N ASP A 21 29.10 -1.71 13.20
CA ASP A 21 29.05 -0.35 12.64
C ASP A 21 28.47 -0.28 11.23
N LEU A 22 28.17 -1.42 10.61
CA LEU A 22 27.56 -1.45 9.29
C LEU A 22 26.22 -0.69 9.29
N ASP A 23 26.08 0.27 8.37
CA ASP A 23 24.86 1.07 8.23
C ASP A 23 23.90 0.43 7.22
N ILE A 24 22.78 -0.06 7.69
CA ILE A 24 21.71 -0.63 6.85
C ILE A 24 20.76 0.49 6.44
N ARG A 25 20.54 0.61 5.13
CA ARG A 25 19.64 1.58 4.52
C ARG A 25 18.47 0.91 3.80
N TYR A 26 18.69 -0.28 3.26
CA TYR A 26 17.73 -0.98 2.42
C TYR A 26 17.30 -2.29 3.07
N LEU A 27 16.00 -2.55 3.05
CA LEU A 27 15.43 -3.85 3.42
C LEU A 27 15.03 -4.60 2.16
N LEU A 28 15.32 -5.89 2.11
CA LEU A 28 15.05 -6.75 0.98
C LEU A 28 14.28 -7.99 1.43
N THR A 29 13.16 -8.29 0.77
CA THR A 29 12.33 -9.49 1.01
C THR A 29 12.19 -10.36 -0.23
N ASP A 30 12.61 -9.87 -1.40
CA ASP A 30 12.63 -10.57 -2.68
C ASP A 30 14.02 -10.43 -3.32
N SER A 31 14.76 -11.52 -3.41
CA SER A 31 16.13 -11.54 -3.92
C SER A 31 16.30 -10.94 -5.34
N ARG A 32 15.24 -10.99 -6.15
CA ARG A 32 15.22 -10.45 -7.52
C ARG A 32 15.25 -8.91 -7.57
N GLN A 33 14.94 -8.25 -6.45
CA GLN A 33 14.88 -6.80 -6.32
C GLN A 33 16.18 -6.22 -5.74
N LEU A 34 17.24 -7.02 -5.57
CA LEU A 34 18.51 -6.54 -5.08
C LEU A 34 19.12 -5.50 -6.03
N ASP A 35 19.39 -4.30 -5.50
CA ASP A 35 20.30 -3.36 -6.13
C ASP A 35 21.72 -3.69 -5.68
N GLU A 36 22.49 -4.32 -6.57
CA GLU A 36 23.86 -4.79 -6.27
C GLU A 36 24.82 -3.65 -5.89
N LYS A 37 24.53 -2.41 -6.30
CA LYS A 37 25.32 -1.23 -5.90
C LYS A 37 25.23 -0.92 -4.40
N HIS A 38 24.14 -1.37 -3.76
CA HIS A 38 23.86 -1.14 -2.36
C HIS A 38 23.77 -2.45 -1.55
N ALA A 39 24.33 -3.54 -2.09
CA ALA A 39 24.25 -4.86 -1.47
C ALA A 39 24.83 -4.89 -0.05
N ASP A 40 25.92 -4.15 0.20
CA ASP A 40 26.58 -4.05 1.51
C ASP A 40 25.78 -3.24 2.55
N GLN A 41 24.82 -2.44 2.13
CA GLN A 41 23.90 -1.66 2.98
C GLN A 41 22.50 -2.29 3.04
N THR A 42 22.34 -3.50 2.51
CA THR A 42 21.06 -4.20 2.42
C THR A 42 20.95 -5.28 3.49
N LEU A 43 19.81 -5.32 4.20
CA LEU A 43 19.43 -6.39 5.10
C LEU A 43 18.34 -7.24 4.42
N PHE A 44 18.66 -8.51 4.21
CA PHE A 44 17.72 -9.45 3.59
C PHE A 44 16.92 -10.23 4.65
N PHE A 45 15.61 -10.24 4.51
CA PHE A 45 14.68 -11.02 5.33
C PHE A 45 14.29 -12.30 4.60
N ALA A 46 14.77 -13.44 5.09
CA ALA A 46 14.51 -14.77 4.52
C ALA A 46 13.11 -15.26 4.92
N ILE A 47 12.08 -14.60 4.40
CA ILE A 47 10.69 -14.93 4.71
C ILE A 47 10.34 -16.29 4.12
N LYS A 48 9.74 -17.15 4.97
CA LYS A 48 9.24 -18.46 4.57
C LYS A 48 7.73 -18.39 4.34
N THR A 49 7.29 -18.98 3.24
CA THR A 49 5.89 -19.16 2.86
C THR A 49 5.63 -20.63 2.56
N ASP A 50 4.37 -21.01 2.37
CA ASP A 50 4.01 -22.40 2.01
C ASP A 50 4.64 -22.86 0.67
N LYS A 51 4.95 -21.91 -0.21
CA LYS A 51 5.45 -22.19 -1.57
C LYS A 51 6.94 -21.93 -1.74
N ASN A 52 7.58 -21.20 -0.83
CA ASN A 52 8.96 -20.76 -1.00
C ASN A 52 9.63 -20.51 0.35
N ASP A 53 10.92 -20.83 0.45
CA ASP A 53 11.77 -20.52 1.59
C ASP A 53 12.85 -19.51 1.19
N GLY A 54 12.76 -18.31 1.75
CA GLY A 54 13.70 -17.22 1.47
C GLY A 54 15.15 -17.57 1.81
N ALA A 55 15.39 -18.49 2.74
CA ALA A 55 16.75 -18.93 3.13
C ALA A 55 17.53 -19.55 1.96
N ASN A 56 16.85 -20.13 0.99
CA ASN A 56 17.47 -20.72 -0.20
C ASN A 56 18.23 -19.69 -1.05
N TYR A 57 17.92 -18.41 -0.95
CA TYR A 57 18.55 -17.34 -1.72
C TYR A 57 19.76 -16.70 -1.02
N ILE A 58 20.03 -17.04 0.23
CA ILE A 58 21.14 -16.48 1.01
C ILE A 58 22.50 -16.70 0.35
N PRO A 59 22.84 -17.92 -0.17
CA PRO A 59 24.13 -18.14 -0.83
C PRO A 59 24.35 -17.23 -2.04
N GLU A 60 23.33 -17.05 -2.87
CA GLU A 60 23.39 -16.16 -4.04
C GLU A 60 23.56 -14.69 -3.61
N LEU A 61 22.78 -14.24 -2.64
CA LEU A 61 22.84 -12.86 -2.14
C LEU A 61 24.19 -12.56 -1.48
N LYS A 62 24.81 -13.52 -0.75
CA LYS A 62 26.16 -13.40 -0.23
C LYS A 62 27.18 -13.20 -1.34
N ALA A 63 27.08 -13.98 -2.42
CA ALA A 63 27.97 -13.86 -3.59
C ALA A 63 27.83 -12.47 -4.27
N LYS A 64 26.65 -11.85 -4.19
CA LYS A 64 26.35 -10.49 -4.67
C LYS A 64 26.72 -9.37 -3.67
N GLY A 65 27.30 -9.69 -2.54
CA GLY A 65 27.81 -8.70 -1.60
C GLY A 65 26.88 -8.33 -0.43
N VAL A 66 25.72 -8.95 -0.29
CA VAL A 66 24.85 -8.77 0.89
C VAL A 66 25.53 -9.39 2.12
N LYS A 67 25.59 -8.63 3.22
CA LYS A 67 26.35 -9.02 4.41
C LYS A 67 25.48 -9.37 5.62
N ALA A 68 24.20 -8.96 5.61
CA ALA A 68 23.29 -9.11 6.73
C ALA A 68 22.00 -9.82 6.30
N PHE A 69 21.59 -10.79 7.09
CA PHE A 69 20.44 -11.67 6.82
C PHE A 69 19.60 -11.86 8.08
N VAL A 70 18.28 -11.94 7.92
CA VAL A 70 17.35 -12.30 8.97
C VAL A 70 16.74 -13.66 8.64
N VAL A 71 16.86 -14.59 9.58
CA VAL A 71 16.37 -15.98 9.47
C VAL A 71 15.36 -16.31 10.58
N GLY A 72 14.76 -17.48 10.51
CA GLY A 72 13.74 -17.89 11.48
C GLY A 72 12.40 -17.22 11.21
N ASP A 73 11.82 -16.54 12.20
CA ASP A 73 10.59 -15.76 12.00
C ASP A 73 10.91 -14.39 11.40
N ALA A 74 11.41 -14.42 10.17
CA ALA A 74 11.87 -13.21 9.46
C ALA A 74 10.73 -12.18 9.23
N LEU A 75 9.48 -12.64 9.12
CA LEU A 75 8.33 -11.73 9.01
C LEU A 75 8.09 -10.97 10.33
N LYS A 76 8.10 -11.67 11.45
CA LYS A 76 7.98 -11.03 12.75
C LYS A 76 9.13 -10.07 13.01
N ALA A 77 10.36 -10.45 12.69
CA ALA A 77 11.53 -9.60 12.83
C ALA A 77 11.43 -8.32 11.98
N LEU A 78 10.92 -8.42 10.75
CA LEU A 78 10.65 -7.27 9.89
C LEU A 78 9.62 -6.33 10.52
N GLN A 79 8.55 -6.88 11.07
CA GLN A 79 7.49 -6.13 11.74
C GLN A 79 7.98 -5.46 13.04
N ASP A 80 8.75 -6.17 13.86
CA ASP A 80 9.31 -5.64 15.10
C ASP A 80 10.31 -4.51 14.82
N LEU A 81 11.16 -4.67 13.80
CA LEU A 81 12.10 -3.62 13.38
C LEU A 81 11.36 -2.37 12.88
N ALA A 82 10.31 -2.54 12.08
CA ALA A 82 9.50 -1.42 11.63
C ALA A 82 8.77 -0.73 12.78
N ALA A 83 8.22 -1.47 13.73
CA ALA A 83 7.58 -0.91 14.93
C ALA A 83 8.58 -0.12 15.78
N TYR A 84 9.82 -0.60 15.91
CA TYR A 84 10.89 0.13 16.59
C TYR A 84 11.20 1.46 15.86
N VAL A 85 11.41 1.42 14.54
CA VAL A 85 11.64 2.64 13.73
C VAL A 85 10.47 3.63 13.89
N ARG A 86 9.23 3.14 13.84
CA ARG A 86 8.03 3.96 14.06
C ARG A 86 8.02 4.61 15.45
N SER A 87 8.46 3.90 16.48
CA SER A 87 8.50 4.44 17.85
C SER A 87 9.47 5.61 18.04
N GLN A 88 10.46 5.75 17.17
CA GLN A 88 11.42 6.86 17.17
C GLN A 88 10.89 8.09 16.39
N PHE A 89 9.77 7.97 15.69
CA PHE A 89 9.19 9.05 14.90
C PHE A 89 8.10 9.78 15.65
N ASN A 90 8.25 11.09 15.86
CA ASN A 90 7.33 11.93 16.60
C ASN A 90 6.46 12.85 15.70
N GLY A 91 6.58 12.74 14.38
CA GLY A 91 5.76 13.51 13.44
C GLY A 91 4.34 12.94 13.30
N THR A 92 3.54 13.62 12.49
CA THR A 92 2.17 13.18 12.19
C THR A 92 2.17 11.91 11.33
N VAL A 93 1.41 10.90 11.73
CA VAL A 93 1.21 9.68 10.96
C VAL A 93 -0.25 9.54 10.58
N ILE A 94 -0.50 9.57 9.26
CA ILE A 94 -1.81 9.35 8.68
C ILE A 94 -1.90 7.88 8.28
N GLY A 95 -2.76 7.13 8.96
CA GLY A 95 -3.03 5.72 8.65
C GLY A 95 -4.33 5.59 7.85
N ILE A 96 -4.27 4.96 6.69
CA ILE A 96 -5.41 4.85 5.77
C ILE A 96 -5.81 3.39 5.62
N THR A 97 -7.08 3.06 5.90
CA THR A 97 -7.66 1.75 5.61
C THR A 97 -9.00 1.87 4.88
N GLY A 98 -9.55 0.76 4.46
CA GLY A 98 -10.79 0.64 3.69
C GLY A 98 -10.67 -0.45 2.61
N SER A 99 -11.71 -0.70 1.85
CA SER A 99 -11.65 -1.58 0.68
C SER A 99 -11.11 -0.80 -0.53
N ASN A 100 -11.80 0.23 -0.98
CA ASN A 100 -11.42 1.02 -2.15
C ASN A 100 -11.01 2.45 -1.77
N GLY A 101 -10.16 3.09 -2.59
CA GLY A 101 -9.80 4.50 -2.43
C GLY A 101 -8.54 4.78 -1.61
N LYS A 102 -7.97 3.80 -0.87
CA LYS A 102 -6.78 4.00 -0.04
C LYS A 102 -5.62 4.66 -0.78
N THR A 103 -5.20 4.07 -1.89
CA THR A 103 -4.08 4.59 -2.69
C THR A 103 -4.40 5.95 -3.31
N VAL A 104 -5.64 6.15 -3.75
CA VAL A 104 -6.09 7.45 -4.29
C VAL A 104 -5.97 8.54 -3.22
N VAL A 105 -6.55 8.31 -2.04
CA VAL A 105 -6.48 9.26 -0.92
C VAL A 105 -5.04 9.52 -0.50
N LYS A 106 -4.20 8.49 -0.41
CA LYS A 106 -2.77 8.63 -0.10
C LYS A 106 -2.04 9.53 -1.11
N GLU A 107 -2.21 9.28 -2.40
CA GLU A 107 -1.52 10.06 -3.45
C GLU A 107 -2.06 11.49 -3.52
N TRP A 108 -3.36 11.69 -3.33
CA TRP A 108 -3.94 13.03 -3.29
C TRP A 108 -3.48 13.82 -2.07
N LEU A 109 -3.47 13.22 -0.88
CA LEU A 109 -2.92 13.85 0.31
C LEU A 109 -1.45 14.24 0.13
N TYR A 110 -0.65 13.35 -0.49
CA TYR A 110 0.73 13.70 -0.81
C TYR A 110 0.82 14.93 -1.71
N GLN A 111 0.03 14.99 -2.78
CA GLN A 111 0.05 16.13 -3.70
C GLN A 111 -0.42 17.43 -3.03
N LEU A 112 -1.46 17.35 -2.19
CA LEU A 112 -2.02 18.50 -1.48
C LEU A 112 -1.09 19.08 -0.41
N LEU A 113 -0.19 18.25 0.15
CA LEU A 113 0.62 18.59 1.32
C LEU A 113 2.12 18.73 1.04
N LYS A 114 2.62 18.23 -0.10
CA LYS A 114 4.06 18.13 -0.42
C LYS A 114 4.80 19.47 -0.46
N ASP A 115 4.10 20.57 -0.72
CA ASP A 115 4.71 21.90 -0.81
C ASP A 115 4.92 22.52 0.59
N ASP A 116 4.21 22.05 1.60
CA ASP A 116 4.32 22.53 2.99
C ASP A 116 5.11 21.59 3.90
N TYR A 117 5.13 20.28 3.59
CA TYR A 117 5.72 19.26 4.44
C TYR A 117 6.66 18.33 3.69
N THR A 118 7.70 17.91 4.39
CA THR A 118 8.46 16.72 3.97
C THR A 118 7.68 15.47 4.34
N ILE A 119 7.38 14.62 3.34
CA ILE A 119 6.46 13.50 3.50
C ILE A 119 7.10 12.18 3.07
N VAL A 120 6.97 11.15 3.92
CA VAL A 120 7.17 9.75 3.56
C VAL A 120 5.81 9.10 3.37
N ARG A 121 5.65 8.28 2.34
CA ARG A 121 4.41 7.54 2.11
C ARG A 121 4.65 6.12 1.63
N SER A 122 3.67 5.24 1.80
CA SER A 122 3.69 3.89 1.24
C SER A 122 3.97 3.92 -0.26
N PRO A 123 5.03 3.24 -0.76
CA PRO A 123 5.27 3.10 -2.19
C PRO A 123 4.15 2.28 -2.82
N LYS A 124 3.66 2.70 -3.98
CA LYS A 124 2.59 1.97 -4.69
C LYS A 124 1.44 1.63 -3.73
N SER A 125 1.02 0.35 -3.67
CA SER A 125 0.00 -0.17 -2.75
C SER A 125 0.63 -1.09 -1.69
N TYR A 126 1.75 -0.68 -1.07
CA TYR A 126 2.42 -1.45 -0.02
C TYR A 126 1.62 -1.35 1.28
N ASN A 127 0.57 -2.16 1.39
CA ASN A 127 -0.40 -2.14 2.48
C ASN A 127 -0.54 -3.46 3.24
N SER A 128 0.24 -4.49 2.88
CA SER A 128 0.21 -5.84 3.46
C SER A 128 1.12 -5.99 4.68
N GLN A 129 1.11 -7.19 5.31
CA GLN A 129 1.97 -7.57 6.43
C GLN A 129 3.48 -7.43 6.14
N ILE A 130 3.88 -7.41 4.87
CA ILE A 130 5.26 -7.16 4.42
C ILE A 130 5.42 -5.71 3.91
N GLY A 131 4.45 -5.22 3.15
CA GLY A 131 4.52 -3.91 2.52
C GLY A 131 4.52 -2.75 3.50
N VAL A 132 3.73 -2.85 4.58
CA VAL A 132 3.66 -1.82 5.64
C VAL A 132 5.01 -1.68 6.36
N PRO A 133 5.65 -2.75 6.86
CA PRO A 133 6.98 -2.63 7.46
C PRO A 133 8.03 -2.00 6.54
N LEU A 134 8.04 -2.39 5.26
CA LEU A 134 8.95 -1.79 4.26
C LEU A 134 8.67 -0.30 4.03
N SER A 135 7.41 0.11 4.11
CA SER A 135 7.01 1.52 4.01
C SER A 135 7.47 2.32 5.23
N VAL A 136 7.26 1.79 6.42
CA VAL A 136 7.62 2.44 7.69
C VAL A 136 9.15 2.54 7.85
N TRP A 137 9.91 1.56 7.34
CA TRP A 137 11.38 1.62 7.35
C TRP A 137 11.96 2.89 6.74
N GLN A 138 11.26 3.53 5.78
CA GLN A 138 11.72 4.77 5.18
C GLN A 138 11.95 5.89 6.22
N LEU A 139 11.25 5.84 7.37
CA LEU A 139 11.44 6.78 8.49
C LEU A 139 12.85 6.71 9.09
N ALA A 140 13.54 5.58 8.99
CA ALA A 140 14.91 5.43 9.50
C ALA A 140 15.93 6.26 8.71
N ASN A 141 15.65 6.52 7.43
CA ASN A 141 16.59 7.20 6.52
C ASN A 141 16.15 8.63 6.19
N ALA A 142 14.86 8.92 6.27
CA ALA A 142 14.29 10.24 6.05
C ALA A 142 13.98 10.90 7.41
N LYS A 143 13.84 12.21 7.39
CA LYS A 143 13.33 12.98 8.55
C LYS A 143 12.07 13.72 8.12
N PRO A 144 10.98 13.00 7.82
CA PRO A 144 9.75 13.64 7.39
C PRO A 144 9.05 14.36 8.56
N GLN A 145 8.15 15.28 8.22
CA GLN A 145 7.21 15.87 9.17
C GLN A 145 5.90 15.08 9.22
N ILE A 146 5.53 14.49 8.07
CA ILE A 146 4.33 13.66 7.93
C ILE A 146 4.69 12.31 7.31
N ALA A 147 4.04 11.25 7.79
CA ALA A 147 4.06 9.93 7.18
C ALA A 147 2.64 9.52 6.79
N ILE A 148 2.45 8.92 5.60
CA ILE A 148 1.15 8.46 5.11
C ILE A 148 1.25 6.98 4.76
N PHE A 149 0.61 6.11 5.54
CA PHE A 149 0.69 4.67 5.35
C PHE A 149 -0.68 4.06 5.08
N GLU A 150 -0.72 3.16 4.10
CA GLU A 150 -1.90 2.33 3.82
C GLU A 150 -1.86 1.03 4.64
N ALA A 151 -3.01 0.60 5.16
CA ALA A 151 -3.20 -0.70 5.78
C ALA A 151 -4.31 -1.48 5.10
N GLY A 152 -3.97 -2.65 4.56
CA GLY A 152 -4.88 -3.60 3.93
C GLY A 152 -4.83 -4.96 4.64
N ILE A 153 -5.97 -5.60 4.76
CA ILE A 153 -6.12 -6.93 5.36
C ILE A 153 -6.92 -7.84 4.45
N SER A 154 -6.62 -9.13 4.54
CA SER A 154 -7.33 -10.19 3.84
C SER A 154 -8.16 -11.05 4.77
N LYS A 155 -7.84 -11.08 6.08
CA LYS A 155 -8.49 -11.91 7.09
C LYS A 155 -8.45 -11.27 8.47
N PRO A 156 -9.32 -11.69 9.40
CA PRO A 156 -9.31 -11.24 10.79
C PRO A 156 -7.95 -11.48 11.48
N GLY A 157 -7.61 -10.60 12.44
CA GLY A 157 -6.37 -10.64 13.23
C GLY A 157 -5.13 -10.06 12.52
N GLU A 158 -5.25 -9.59 11.29
CA GLU A 158 -4.14 -8.97 10.56
C GLU A 158 -3.98 -7.48 10.91
N MET A 159 -5.08 -6.76 11.20
CA MET A 159 -5.02 -5.31 11.40
C MET A 159 -4.31 -4.92 12.69
N GLU A 160 -4.46 -5.69 13.76
CA GLU A 160 -3.76 -5.44 15.03
C GLU A 160 -2.23 -5.44 14.87
N LYS A 161 -1.72 -6.31 13.98
CA LYS A 161 -0.29 -6.36 13.66
C LYS A 161 0.15 -5.10 12.91
N LEU A 162 -0.68 -4.61 11.98
CA LEU A 162 -0.40 -3.39 11.22
C LEU A 162 -0.55 -2.14 12.09
N GLU A 163 -1.53 -2.12 13.01
CA GLU A 163 -1.70 -1.05 13.99
C GLU A 163 -0.43 -0.86 14.82
N ARG A 164 0.11 -1.95 15.37
CA ARG A 164 1.35 -1.92 16.17
C ARG A 164 2.52 -1.28 15.42
N ILE A 165 2.55 -1.42 14.10
CA ILE A 165 3.62 -0.89 13.24
C ILE A 165 3.33 0.57 12.85
N ILE A 166 2.09 0.90 12.46
CA ILE A 166 1.73 2.23 11.95
C ILE A 166 1.49 3.21 13.08
N ARG A 167 0.72 2.84 14.10
CA ARG A 167 0.28 3.68 15.22
C ARG A 167 -0.09 5.10 14.75
N PRO A 168 -1.17 5.23 13.97
CA PRO A 168 -1.52 6.49 13.36
C PRO A 168 -1.92 7.53 14.41
N THR A 169 -1.62 8.81 14.15
CA THR A 169 -2.13 9.96 14.91
C THR A 169 -3.41 10.51 14.28
N ILE A 170 -3.57 10.33 12.96
CA ILE A 170 -4.80 10.61 12.23
C ILE A 170 -5.18 9.34 11.47
N GLY A 171 -6.37 8.84 11.76
CA GLY A 171 -6.97 7.69 11.07
C GLY A 171 -7.84 8.15 9.91
N VAL A 172 -7.77 7.43 8.80
CA VAL A 172 -8.64 7.64 7.64
C VAL A 172 -9.26 6.32 7.23
N ILE A 173 -10.58 6.26 7.21
CA ILE A 173 -11.32 5.15 6.68
C ILE A 173 -11.98 5.54 5.36
N THR A 174 -11.63 4.82 4.29
CA THR A 174 -12.25 4.98 2.98
C THR A 174 -13.43 4.02 2.84
N TYR A 175 -14.02 3.92 1.65
CA TYR A 175 -15.15 3.03 1.40
C TYR A 175 -14.84 1.57 1.82
N ILE A 176 -15.77 0.96 2.56
CA ILE A 176 -15.75 -0.46 2.91
C ILE A 176 -16.77 -1.20 2.03
N GLY A 177 -16.27 -2.07 1.17
CA GLY A 177 -17.06 -2.87 0.22
C GLY A 177 -16.73 -4.36 0.28
N HIS A 178 -17.16 -5.08 -0.73
CA HIS A 178 -17.19 -6.55 -0.81
C HIS A 178 -15.84 -7.21 -1.18
N GLU A 179 -14.71 -6.52 -1.10
CA GLU A 179 -13.40 -7.15 -1.34
C GLU A 179 -13.04 -8.14 -0.22
N HIS A 180 -12.55 -9.34 -0.57
CA HIS A 180 -12.17 -10.41 0.37
C HIS A 180 -13.29 -10.89 1.29
N ASP A 181 -14.55 -10.84 0.83
CA ASP A 181 -15.73 -11.29 1.62
C ASP A 181 -15.64 -12.77 2.00
N GLU A 182 -14.90 -13.58 1.23
CA GLU A 182 -14.69 -15.00 1.52
C GLU A 182 -14.03 -15.27 2.88
N ASN A 183 -13.39 -14.28 3.49
CA ASN A 183 -12.66 -14.40 4.76
C ASN A 183 -13.33 -13.66 5.92
N PHE A 184 -14.50 -13.06 5.70
CA PHE A 184 -15.25 -12.31 6.72
C PHE A 184 -16.72 -12.75 6.74
N ASP A 185 -17.29 -12.89 7.92
CA ASP A 185 -18.68 -13.34 8.11
C ASP A 185 -19.69 -12.26 7.70
N SER A 186 -19.30 -10.97 7.76
CA SER A 186 -20.15 -9.83 7.41
C SER A 186 -19.32 -8.58 7.10
N LEU A 187 -19.97 -7.58 6.49
CA LEU A 187 -19.38 -6.24 6.30
C LEU A 187 -19.09 -5.54 7.64
N ASP A 188 -19.93 -5.78 8.65
CA ASP A 188 -19.74 -5.21 9.98
C ASP A 188 -18.49 -5.79 10.65
N GLN A 189 -18.28 -7.10 10.60
CA GLN A 189 -17.06 -7.75 11.08
C GLN A 189 -15.82 -7.18 10.36
N LYS A 190 -15.89 -7.05 9.04
CA LYS A 190 -14.80 -6.46 8.24
C LYS A 190 -14.52 -5.03 8.65
N ARG A 191 -15.57 -4.23 8.91
CA ARG A 191 -15.43 -2.87 9.40
C ARG A 191 -14.77 -2.83 10.78
N GLU A 192 -15.25 -3.63 11.72
CA GLU A 192 -14.68 -3.75 13.06
C GLU A 192 -13.20 -4.12 13.00
N GLU A 193 -12.84 -5.09 12.16
CA GLU A 193 -11.45 -5.49 11.98
C GLU A 193 -10.59 -4.34 11.43
N LYS A 194 -11.09 -3.60 10.44
CA LYS A 194 -10.37 -2.44 9.88
C LYS A 194 -10.24 -1.29 10.90
N MET A 195 -11.25 -1.08 11.75
CA MET A 195 -11.23 -0.07 12.79
C MET A 195 -10.16 -0.29 13.86
N LYS A 196 -9.66 -1.52 14.02
CA LYS A 196 -8.55 -1.82 14.93
C LYS A 196 -7.26 -1.06 14.61
N LEU A 197 -7.09 -0.60 13.37
CA LEU A 197 -5.98 0.29 13.00
C LEU A 197 -5.97 1.58 13.84
N PHE A 198 -7.11 1.98 14.36
CA PHE A 198 -7.31 3.25 15.06
C PHE A 198 -7.48 3.09 16.57
N ALA A 199 -7.08 1.93 17.12
CA ALA A 199 -7.23 1.63 18.55
C ALA A 199 -6.57 2.67 19.49
N HIS A 200 -5.55 3.37 19.00
CA HIS A 200 -4.81 4.40 19.75
C HIS A 200 -4.78 5.74 19.00
N THR A 201 -5.82 6.03 18.21
CA THR A 201 -5.90 7.23 17.36
C THR A 201 -7.01 8.15 17.87
N ASP A 202 -6.66 9.40 18.21
CA ASP A 202 -7.63 10.37 18.73
C ASP A 202 -8.57 10.93 17.65
N THR A 203 -8.08 11.05 16.41
CA THR A 203 -8.81 11.64 15.30
C THR A 203 -9.00 10.61 14.19
N VAL A 204 -10.24 10.17 13.98
CA VAL A 204 -10.60 9.26 12.88
C VAL A 204 -11.53 9.97 11.91
N ILE A 205 -11.15 10.01 10.65
CA ILE A 205 -11.88 10.65 9.57
C ILE A 205 -12.57 9.57 8.73
N GLU A 206 -13.88 9.68 8.65
CA GLU A 206 -14.73 8.88 7.79
C GLU A 206 -15.66 9.80 7.02
N ASP A 207 -15.66 9.69 5.70
CA ASP A 207 -16.63 10.38 4.86
C ASP A 207 -17.77 9.42 4.49
N ALA A 208 -18.96 9.66 5.08
CA ALA A 208 -20.16 8.88 4.81
C ALA A 208 -20.60 8.91 3.32
N THR A 209 -20.13 9.89 2.55
CA THR A 209 -20.39 9.98 1.10
C THR A 209 -19.40 9.20 0.25
N HIS A 210 -18.36 8.64 0.88
CA HIS A 210 -17.28 7.89 0.24
C HIS A 210 -16.55 8.65 -0.90
N GLN A 211 -16.51 9.97 -0.78
CA GLN A 211 -15.83 10.83 -1.75
C GLN A 211 -14.39 11.11 -1.29
N ASN A 212 -13.42 10.57 -1.99
CA ASN A 212 -12.00 10.72 -1.67
C ASN A 212 -11.58 12.19 -1.51
N VAL A 213 -12.17 13.10 -2.29
CA VAL A 213 -11.92 14.56 -2.19
C VAL A 213 -12.32 15.10 -0.82
N ARG A 214 -13.52 14.74 -0.32
CA ARG A 214 -13.99 15.17 0.99
C ARG A 214 -13.16 14.60 2.12
N THR A 215 -12.73 13.35 1.95
CA THR A 215 -11.79 12.71 2.88
C THR A 215 -10.47 13.50 2.96
N CYS A 216 -9.89 13.88 1.82
CA CYS A 216 -8.67 14.70 1.79
C CYS A 216 -8.90 16.08 2.44
N ALA A 217 -10.01 16.75 2.13
CA ALA A 217 -10.37 18.03 2.77
C ALA A 217 -10.47 17.91 4.29
N ALA A 218 -11.08 16.83 4.80
CA ALA A 218 -11.21 16.59 6.23
C ALA A 218 -9.84 16.35 6.90
N VAL A 219 -8.91 15.66 6.23
CA VAL A 219 -7.53 15.51 6.72
C VAL A 219 -6.82 16.87 6.78
N MET A 220 -6.96 17.70 5.74
CA MET A 220 -6.36 19.04 5.75
C MET A 220 -6.91 19.91 6.89
N ARG A 221 -8.23 19.86 7.18
CA ARG A 221 -8.81 20.52 8.36
C ARG A 221 -8.20 20.03 9.67
N ALA A 222 -8.03 18.72 9.81
CA ALA A 222 -7.41 18.13 10.99
C ALA A 222 -5.94 18.54 11.15
N LEU A 223 -5.26 18.89 10.05
CA LEU A 223 -3.90 19.45 10.04
C LEU A 223 -3.88 20.98 10.27
N GLY A 224 -5.03 21.64 10.38
CA GLY A 224 -5.15 23.08 10.68
C GLY A 224 -5.18 24.00 9.47
N TYR A 225 -5.47 23.49 8.26
CA TYR A 225 -5.63 24.34 7.09
C TYR A 225 -6.97 25.08 7.08
N ASP A 226 -6.95 26.33 6.64
CA ASP A 226 -8.14 27.13 6.41
C ASP A 226 -8.93 26.66 5.17
N GLU A 227 -10.27 26.87 5.19
CA GLU A 227 -11.16 26.43 4.11
C GLU A 227 -10.84 27.04 2.76
N GLU A 228 -10.30 28.26 2.72
CA GLU A 228 -9.90 28.93 1.49
C GLU A 228 -8.74 28.17 0.82
N ILE A 229 -7.71 27.81 1.59
CA ILE A 229 -6.54 27.06 1.11
C ILE A 229 -6.97 25.64 0.68
N ILE A 230 -7.85 25.00 1.46
CA ILE A 230 -8.36 23.67 1.13
C ILE A 230 -9.09 23.70 -0.22
N THR A 231 -9.98 24.65 -0.39
CA THR A 231 -10.77 24.80 -1.62
C THR A 231 -9.89 25.07 -2.83
N GLU A 232 -8.95 26.00 -2.71
CA GLU A 232 -8.00 26.34 -3.78
C GLU A 232 -7.20 25.11 -4.22
N ARG A 233 -6.57 24.41 -3.27
CA ARG A 233 -5.73 23.25 -3.58
C ARG A 233 -6.52 22.10 -4.21
N ILE A 234 -7.71 21.81 -3.70
CA ILE A 234 -8.57 20.78 -4.25
C ILE A 234 -9.03 21.13 -5.68
N LEU A 235 -9.40 22.37 -5.94
CA LEU A 235 -9.78 22.82 -7.29
C LEU A 235 -8.63 22.68 -8.29
N HIS A 236 -7.42 23.05 -7.91
CA HIS A 236 -6.24 22.88 -8.77
C HIS A 236 -5.92 21.41 -9.02
N GLN A 237 -6.08 20.55 -8.02
CA GLN A 237 -5.78 19.13 -8.14
C GLN A 237 -6.77 18.37 -9.02
N THR A 238 -8.04 18.73 -9.01
CA THR A 238 -9.08 18.08 -9.84
C THR A 238 -8.92 18.37 -11.33
N HIS A 239 -8.11 19.35 -11.72
CA HIS A 239 -7.89 19.73 -13.12
C HIS A 239 -6.66 19.07 -13.75
N GLU A 240 -5.76 18.43 -12.97
CA GLU A 240 -4.50 17.90 -13.51
C GLU A 240 -4.56 16.43 -13.98
N THR A 241 -5.60 15.67 -13.64
CA THR A 241 -5.70 14.27 -14.04
C THR A 241 -7.01 14.03 -14.77
N VAL A 242 -6.98 14.15 -16.08
CA VAL A 242 -8.07 13.72 -16.96
C VAL A 242 -7.71 12.36 -17.53
N MET A 243 -8.53 11.34 -17.22
CA MET A 243 -8.43 10.06 -17.91
C MET A 243 -9.37 10.11 -19.13
N GLU A 244 -8.78 10.21 -20.32
CA GLU A 244 -9.52 10.09 -21.57
C GLU A 244 -9.69 8.61 -21.94
N VAL A 245 -10.93 8.16 -22.08
CA VAL A 245 -11.26 6.81 -22.52
C VAL A 245 -11.82 6.86 -23.94
N ASN A 246 -11.06 6.35 -24.90
CA ASN A 246 -11.52 6.22 -26.27
C ASN A 246 -12.35 4.94 -26.42
N LEU A 247 -13.69 5.07 -26.33
CA LEU A 247 -14.61 3.93 -26.42
C LEU A 247 -14.58 3.28 -27.81
N THR A 248 -14.28 4.01 -28.87
CA THR A 248 -14.14 3.45 -30.23
C THR A 248 -12.94 2.52 -30.28
N ALA A 249 -11.78 2.96 -29.80
CA ALA A 249 -10.57 2.14 -29.73
C ALA A 249 -10.78 0.90 -28.84
N LEU A 250 -11.54 1.02 -27.74
CA LEU A 250 -11.92 -0.09 -26.88
C LEU A 250 -12.73 -1.14 -27.66
N VAL A 251 -13.74 -0.72 -28.40
CA VAL A 251 -14.57 -1.62 -29.22
C VAL A 251 -13.73 -2.26 -30.35
N ASP A 252 -12.81 -1.51 -30.97
CA ASP A 252 -11.93 -2.04 -32.00
C ASP A 252 -10.97 -3.11 -31.46
N ASN A 253 -10.44 -2.92 -30.25
CA ASN A 253 -9.67 -3.96 -29.56
C ASN A 253 -10.51 -5.22 -29.31
N VAL A 254 -11.73 -5.07 -28.85
CA VAL A 254 -12.64 -6.22 -28.65
C VAL A 254 -12.94 -6.92 -29.98
N ARG A 255 -13.15 -6.16 -31.08
CA ARG A 255 -13.33 -6.72 -32.42
C ARG A 255 -12.10 -7.51 -32.87
N TYR A 256 -10.91 -7.00 -32.62
CA TYR A 256 -9.66 -7.71 -32.91
C TYR A 256 -9.63 -9.08 -32.21
N PHE A 257 -9.85 -9.11 -30.90
CA PHE A 257 -9.87 -10.38 -30.15
C PHE A 257 -11.02 -11.29 -30.59
N ARG A 258 -12.21 -10.74 -30.87
CA ARG A 258 -13.34 -11.53 -31.38
C ARG A 258 -13.00 -12.27 -32.66
N ASN A 259 -12.26 -11.64 -33.57
CA ASN A 259 -11.84 -12.21 -34.85
C ASN A 259 -10.79 -13.35 -34.70
N LEU A 260 -10.08 -13.40 -33.57
CA LEU A 260 -9.14 -14.49 -33.25
C LEU A 260 -9.84 -15.73 -32.67
N LEU A 261 -11.09 -15.61 -32.23
CA LEU A 261 -11.82 -16.70 -31.59
C LEU A 261 -12.44 -17.62 -32.62
N LYS A 262 -12.48 -18.93 -32.28
CA LYS A 262 -13.19 -19.93 -33.08
C LYS A 262 -14.71 -19.63 -33.11
N PRO A 263 -15.42 -20.02 -34.17
CA PRO A 263 -16.88 -19.94 -34.19
C PRO A 263 -17.49 -20.64 -32.96
N LYS A 264 -18.50 -20.03 -32.36
CA LYS A 264 -19.20 -20.47 -31.13
C LYS A 264 -18.43 -20.24 -29.81
N THR A 265 -17.20 -19.71 -29.82
CA THR A 265 -16.53 -19.31 -28.57
C THR A 265 -17.25 -18.09 -27.97
N LYS A 266 -17.59 -18.17 -26.66
CA LYS A 266 -18.19 -17.07 -25.93
C LYS A 266 -17.12 -16.10 -25.44
N LEU A 267 -17.36 -14.80 -25.57
CA LEU A 267 -16.49 -13.72 -25.11
C LEU A 267 -17.12 -13.01 -23.92
N THR A 268 -16.44 -13.02 -22.80
CA THR A 268 -16.83 -12.26 -21.60
C THR A 268 -15.88 -11.10 -21.40
N CYS A 269 -16.41 -9.89 -21.26
CA CYS A 269 -15.61 -8.71 -20.89
C CYS A 269 -15.85 -8.37 -19.42
N MET A 270 -14.75 -8.20 -18.68
CA MET A 270 -14.80 -7.82 -17.27
C MET A 270 -14.91 -6.30 -17.14
N VAL A 271 -15.97 -5.83 -16.47
CA VAL A 271 -16.26 -4.41 -16.25
C VAL A 271 -16.33 -4.04 -14.76
N LYS A 272 -15.86 -4.94 -13.88
CA LYS A 272 -15.79 -4.70 -12.44
C LYS A 272 -14.86 -3.52 -12.09
N ALA A 273 -14.91 -3.07 -10.84
CA ALA A 273 -14.10 -1.98 -10.35
C ALA A 273 -14.16 -0.72 -11.23
N PHE A 274 -15.37 -0.33 -11.60
CA PHE A 274 -15.63 0.81 -12.48
C PHE A 274 -14.92 0.70 -13.84
N ALA A 275 -14.89 -0.53 -14.41
CA ALA A 275 -14.11 -0.89 -15.61
C ALA A 275 -12.62 -0.46 -15.46
N TYR A 276 -12.04 -0.74 -14.28
CA TYR A 276 -10.67 -0.32 -13.90
C TYR A 276 -10.42 1.19 -14.04
N GLY A 277 -11.46 1.99 -13.74
CA GLY A 277 -11.39 3.45 -13.82
C GLY A 277 -11.93 4.05 -15.11
N ALA A 278 -12.20 3.24 -16.14
CA ALA A 278 -12.68 3.72 -17.45
C ALA A 278 -14.16 4.08 -17.50
N GLY A 279 -14.92 3.88 -16.41
CA GLY A 279 -16.37 4.11 -16.36
C GLY A 279 -17.16 2.85 -16.74
N SER A 280 -17.70 2.12 -15.74
CA SER A 280 -18.36 0.84 -16.01
C SER A 280 -19.65 0.99 -16.84
N VAL A 281 -20.39 2.08 -16.68
CA VAL A 281 -21.65 2.31 -17.40
C VAL A 281 -21.38 2.59 -18.87
N GLU A 282 -20.47 3.51 -19.17
CA GLU A 282 -20.10 3.92 -20.52
C GLU A 282 -19.44 2.78 -21.30
N VAL A 283 -18.50 2.09 -20.67
CA VAL A 283 -17.83 0.93 -21.25
C VAL A 283 -18.82 -0.22 -21.49
N SER A 284 -19.68 -0.53 -20.53
CA SER A 284 -20.68 -1.59 -20.69
C SER A 284 -21.68 -1.29 -21.82
N LYS A 285 -22.14 -0.04 -21.92
CA LYS A 285 -23.02 0.40 -23.03
C LYS A 285 -22.33 0.26 -24.39
N ALA A 286 -21.08 0.71 -24.51
CA ALA A 286 -20.32 0.61 -25.74
C ALA A 286 -20.10 -0.86 -26.16
N LEU A 287 -19.74 -1.72 -25.21
CA LEU A 287 -19.55 -3.15 -25.46
C LEU A 287 -20.86 -3.84 -25.85
N GLN A 288 -21.98 -3.55 -25.17
CA GLN A 288 -23.29 -4.09 -25.48
C GLN A 288 -23.77 -3.64 -26.88
N GLN A 289 -23.64 -2.36 -27.20
CA GLN A 289 -24.02 -1.80 -28.49
C GLN A 289 -23.18 -2.36 -29.64
N SER A 290 -21.94 -2.75 -29.38
CA SER A 290 -21.05 -3.33 -30.39
C SER A 290 -21.52 -4.71 -30.90
N GLY A 291 -22.31 -5.44 -30.11
CA GLY A 291 -22.75 -6.80 -30.41
C GLY A 291 -21.60 -7.85 -30.45
N LEU A 292 -20.40 -7.47 -30.03
CA LEU A 292 -19.19 -8.32 -30.10
C LEU A 292 -19.00 -9.21 -28.86
N VAL A 293 -19.67 -8.89 -27.76
CA VAL A 293 -19.49 -9.50 -26.45
C VAL A 293 -20.72 -10.31 -26.07
N ASP A 294 -20.51 -11.53 -25.56
CA ASP A 294 -21.61 -12.40 -25.13
C ASP A 294 -22.03 -12.12 -23.67
N TYR A 295 -21.07 -11.74 -22.80
CA TYR A 295 -21.31 -11.47 -21.38
C TYR A 295 -20.46 -10.30 -20.87
N LEU A 296 -21.00 -9.58 -19.88
CA LEU A 296 -20.28 -8.59 -19.07
C LEU A 296 -20.20 -9.12 -17.63
N ALA A 297 -19.03 -9.02 -16.97
CA ALA A 297 -18.78 -9.53 -15.63
C ALA A 297 -18.08 -8.49 -14.73
#